data_4b6e8555e376cd805b2beb04bc41d0eb
#
_entry.id   4b6e8555e376cd805b2beb04bc41d0eb
#
_cell.length_a   1.000
_cell.length_b   1.000
_cell.length_c   1.000
_cell.angle_alpha   90.00
_cell.angle_beta   90.00
_cell.angle_gamma   90.00
#
_symmetry.space_group_name_H-M   'P 1'
#
loop_
_entity.id
_entity.type
_entity.pdbx_description
1 polymer ?
#
loop_
_entity_poly.entity_id
_entity_poly.type
_entity_poly.pdbx_seq_one_letter_code
_entity_poly.pdbx_strand_id
1 'polypeptide(L)'
;MFLAQQHRYVPSAELRYALEESISSLELAGVECAMEVTHGVRLPAEAAAACYSRFESVVEGALGQLDALFVRAIWKDQRLNLYLSVETGADLKASCPAAVQEAPGSWVLNDHFEGGAPECGTN
;
A
#
# COMPACT_ATOMS: atom_id res chain seq x y z
N MET A 1 8.77 5.47 -9.31
CA MET A 1 7.93 4.90 -10.38
C MET A 1 8.41 3.49 -10.71
N PHE A 2 7.49 2.58 -10.79
CA PHE A 2 7.82 1.20 -11.10
C PHE A 2 8.02 1.00 -12.58
N LEU A 3 8.94 0.12 -12.94
CA LEU A 3 9.19 -0.23 -14.33
C LEU A 3 8.28 -1.38 -14.76
N ALA A 4 7.04 -1.35 -14.33
CA ALA A 4 6.12 -2.46 -14.47
C ALA A 4 5.84 -2.84 -15.92
N GLN A 5 5.90 -1.87 -16.83
CA GLN A 5 5.66 -2.17 -18.23
C GLN A 5 6.76 -3.00 -18.86
N GLN A 6 7.95 -2.94 -18.29
CA GLN A 6 9.11 -3.59 -18.88
C GLN A 6 9.50 -4.87 -18.18
N HIS A 7 9.03 -5.08 -16.96
CA HIS A 7 9.41 -6.24 -16.16
C HIS A 7 8.18 -6.87 -15.57
N ARG A 8 8.09 -8.19 -15.68
CA ARG A 8 6.97 -8.92 -15.09
C ARG A 8 7.08 -8.99 -13.57
N TYR A 9 8.28 -8.95 -13.06
CA TYR A 9 8.55 -9.05 -11.63
C TYR A 9 9.54 -7.98 -11.22
N VAL A 10 9.39 -7.48 -10.02
CA VAL A 10 10.31 -6.51 -9.44
C VAL A 10 10.74 -7.00 -8.06
N PRO A 11 11.93 -6.63 -7.61
CA PRO A 11 12.33 -6.98 -6.24
C PRO A 11 11.41 -6.31 -5.24
N SER A 12 11.11 -6.99 -4.14
CA SER A 12 10.30 -6.39 -3.08
C SER A 12 10.94 -5.10 -2.55
N ALA A 13 12.26 -4.98 -2.67
CA ALA A 13 12.97 -3.77 -2.25
C ALA A 13 12.49 -2.54 -3.03
N GLU A 14 12.06 -2.71 -4.26
CA GLU A 14 11.57 -1.57 -5.05
C GLU A 14 10.28 -1.01 -4.46
N LEU A 15 9.36 -1.88 -4.05
CA LEU A 15 8.14 -1.46 -3.39
C LEU A 15 8.47 -0.81 -2.04
N ARG A 16 9.35 -1.43 -1.26
CA ARG A 16 9.73 -0.87 0.02
C ARG A 16 10.33 0.52 -0.13
N TYR A 17 11.18 0.69 -1.13
CA TYR A 17 11.83 1.97 -1.36
C TYR A 17 10.80 3.07 -1.69
N ALA A 18 9.84 2.75 -2.53
CA ALA A 18 8.80 3.71 -2.90
C ALA A 18 7.97 4.10 -1.67
N LEU A 19 7.61 3.11 -0.84
CA LEU A 19 6.86 3.39 0.38
C LEU A 19 7.69 4.21 1.37
N GLU A 20 8.98 3.91 1.48
CA GLU A 20 9.86 4.66 2.38
C GLU A 20 9.94 6.13 2.00
N GLU A 21 9.99 6.42 0.72
CA GLU A 21 10.04 7.82 0.28
C GLU A 21 8.78 8.57 0.68
N SER A 22 7.63 7.95 0.47
CA SER A 22 6.36 8.57 0.85
C SER A 22 6.27 8.75 2.36
N ILE A 23 6.68 7.73 3.10
CA ILE A 23 6.64 7.77 4.56
C ILE A 23 7.57 8.83 5.11
N SER A 24 8.76 8.99 4.53
CA SER A 24 9.68 10.03 4.96
C SER A 24 9.05 11.41 4.83
N SER A 25 8.34 11.66 3.73
CA SER A 25 7.66 12.94 3.56
C SER A 25 6.59 13.16 4.60
N LEU A 26 5.83 12.10 4.92
CA LEU A 26 4.79 12.20 5.94
C LEU A 26 5.38 12.45 7.31
N GLU A 27 6.49 11.79 7.63
CA GLU A 27 7.15 12.00 8.93
C GLU A 27 7.66 13.42 9.08
N LEU A 28 8.16 14.00 7.99
CA LEU A 28 8.57 15.40 8.01
C LEU A 28 7.40 16.32 8.29
N ALA A 29 6.20 15.91 7.91
CA ALA A 29 4.98 16.68 8.18
C ALA A 29 4.37 16.37 9.54
N GLY A 30 5.02 15.54 10.35
CA GLY A 30 4.57 15.27 11.71
C GLY A 30 3.72 14.04 11.88
N VAL A 31 3.59 13.20 10.85
CA VAL A 31 2.79 11.99 10.93
C VAL A 31 3.63 10.87 11.54
N GLU A 32 3.04 10.14 12.48
CA GLU A 32 3.69 8.96 13.03
C GLU A 32 3.52 7.79 12.09
N CYS A 33 4.63 7.22 11.63
CA CYS A 33 4.58 6.17 10.63
C CYS A 33 5.37 4.94 11.03
N ALA A 34 4.88 3.78 10.59
CA ALA A 34 5.62 2.54 10.70
C ALA A 34 5.33 1.71 9.44
N MET A 35 6.27 0.85 9.08
CA MET A 35 6.16 0.12 7.84
C MET A 35 6.78 -1.26 7.98
N GLU A 36 6.14 -2.24 7.35
CA GLU A 36 6.68 -3.58 7.23
C GLU A 36 6.43 -4.07 5.81
N VAL A 37 7.48 -4.47 5.10
CA VAL A 37 7.37 -4.95 3.72
C VAL A 37 8.11 -6.26 3.60
N THR A 38 7.52 -7.20 2.90
CA THR A 38 8.11 -8.50 2.67
C THR A 38 9.53 -8.36 2.10
N HIS A 39 10.42 -9.26 2.50
CA HIS A 39 11.84 -9.17 2.23
C HIS A 39 12.29 -10.24 1.24
N GLY A 40 13.23 -9.87 0.38
CA GLY A 40 14.00 -10.83 -0.37
C GLY A 40 13.22 -11.64 -1.39
N VAL A 41 12.07 -11.14 -1.83
CA VAL A 41 11.26 -11.85 -2.81
C VAL A 41 11.06 -10.97 -4.03
N ARG A 42 10.62 -11.59 -5.11
CA ARG A 42 10.23 -10.86 -6.31
C ARG A 42 8.71 -10.82 -6.37
N LEU A 43 8.19 -9.66 -6.66
CA LEU A 43 6.75 -9.42 -6.70
C LEU A 43 6.31 -9.23 -8.15
N PRO A 44 5.11 -9.70 -8.50
CA PRO A 44 4.56 -9.30 -9.81
C PRO A 44 4.52 -7.79 -9.89
N ALA A 45 5.01 -7.24 -10.98
CA ALA A 45 5.13 -5.79 -11.12
C ALA A 45 3.77 -5.12 -11.00
N GLU A 46 2.73 -5.75 -11.58
CA GLU A 46 1.39 -5.19 -11.51
C GLU A 46 0.86 -5.15 -10.09
N ALA A 47 1.15 -6.20 -9.31
CA ALA A 47 0.71 -6.24 -7.93
C ALA A 47 1.39 -5.16 -7.10
N ALA A 48 2.70 -4.98 -7.32
CA ALA A 48 3.44 -3.95 -6.58
C ALA A 48 2.92 -2.56 -6.92
N ALA A 49 2.67 -2.29 -8.20
CA ALA A 49 2.16 -1.00 -8.64
C ALA A 49 0.76 -0.73 -8.07
N ALA A 50 -0.11 -1.74 -8.10
CA ALA A 50 -1.47 -1.60 -7.59
C ALA A 50 -1.47 -1.37 -6.07
N CYS A 51 -0.59 -2.08 -5.37
CA CYS A 51 -0.45 -1.92 -3.93
C CYS A 51 -0.03 -0.49 -3.59
N TYR A 52 0.97 0.02 -4.28
CA TYR A 52 1.45 1.38 -4.03
C TYR A 52 0.37 2.41 -4.37
N SER A 53 -0.35 2.20 -5.45
CA SER A 53 -1.43 3.09 -5.85
C SER A 53 -2.54 3.15 -4.80
N ARG A 54 -2.88 1.99 -4.22
CA ARG A 54 -3.88 1.95 -3.15
C ARG A 54 -3.39 2.70 -1.92
N PHE A 55 -2.13 2.51 -1.56
CA PHE A 55 -1.52 3.24 -0.46
C PHE A 55 -1.62 4.75 -0.69
N GLU A 56 -1.27 5.20 -1.89
CA GLU A 56 -1.34 6.63 -2.21
C GLU A 56 -2.75 7.17 -2.13
N SER A 57 -3.73 6.40 -2.57
CA SER A 57 -5.13 6.83 -2.51
C SER A 57 -5.58 7.09 -1.08
N VAL A 58 -5.16 6.23 -0.15
CA VAL A 58 -5.50 6.41 1.25
C VAL A 58 -4.82 7.65 1.82
N VAL A 59 -3.54 7.82 1.52
CA VAL A 59 -2.80 8.99 2.01
C VAL A 59 -3.44 10.28 1.48
N GLU A 60 -3.80 10.31 0.21
CA GLU A 60 -4.44 11.48 -0.38
C GLU A 60 -5.79 11.77 0.25
N GLY A 61 -6.55 10.70 0.55
CA GLY A 61 -7.85 10.87 1.18
C GLY A 61 -7.78 11.46 2.58
N ALA A 62 -6.64 11.30 3.25
CA ALA A 62 -6.45 11.82 4.60
C ALA A 62 -5.53 13.03 4.62
N LEU A 63 -5.19 13.58 3.48
CA LEU A 63 -4.19 14.64 3.37
C LEU A 63 -4.56 15.84 4.24
N GLY A 64 -3.59 16.30 5.04
CA GLY A 64 -3.81 17.42 5.94
C GLY A 64 -4.45 17.04 7.27
N GLN A 65 -4.94 15.83 7.41
CA GLN A 65 -5.58 15.37 8.63
C GLN A 65 -5.05 14.02 9.12
N LEU A 66 -3.92 13.58 8.56
CA LEU A 66 -3.35 12.29 8.90
C LEU A 66 -2.49 12.42 10.14
N ASP A 67 -2.77 11.61 11.15
CA ASP A 67 -2.04 11.64 12.42
C ASP A 67 -1.06 10.48 12.54
N ALA A 68 -1.47 9.29 12.12
CA ALA A 68 -0.63 8.11 12.22
C ALA A 68 -0.96 7.14 11.10
N LEU A 69 0.04 6.38 10.69
CA LEU A 69 -0.11 5.44 9.58
C LEU A 69 0.80 4.25 9.79
N PHE A 70 0.23 3.05 9.72
CA PHE A 70 1.01 1.82 9.67
C PHE A 70 0.70 1.12 8.35
N VAL A 71 1.73 0.75 7.60
CA VAL A 71 1.55 0.05 6.34
C VAL A 71 2.30 -1.28 6.40
N ARG A 72 1.63 -2.33 5.94
CA ARG A 72 2.20 -3.67 5.93
C ARG A 72 1.89 -4.31 4.60
N ALA A 73 2.91 -4.69 3.86
CA ALA A 73 2.77 -5.30 2.55
C ALA A 73 3.52 -6.62 2.55
N ILE A 74 2.78 -7.73 2.55
CA ILE A 74 3.36 -9.07 2.73
C ILE A 74 2.95 -9.96 1.56
N TRP A 75 3.94 -10.58 0.92
CA TRP A 75 3.70 -11.56 -0.13
C TRP A 75 3.46 -12.92 0.50
N LYS A 76 2.26 -13.45 0.31
CA LYS A 76 1.87 -14.71 0.89
C LYS A 76 0.75 -15.31 0.08
N ASP A 77 0.80 -16.61 -0.15
CA ASP A 77 -0.23 -17.37 -0.88
C ASP A 77 -0.47 -16.78 -2.28
N GLN A 78 0.63 -16.46 -2.96
CA GLN A 78 0.61 -15.92 -4.32
C GLN A 78 -0.11 -14.59 -4.43
N ARG A 79 -0.18 -13.84 -3.33
CA ARG A 79 -0.81 -12.52 -3.30
C ARG A 79 0.06 -11.55 -2.53
N LEU A 80 -0.01 -10.30 -2.95
CA LEU A 80 0.57 -9.22 -2.17
C LEU A 80 -0.54 -8.65 -1.31
N ASN A 81 -0.43 -8.88 -0.01
CA ASN A 81 -1.46 -8.50 0.94
C ASN A 81 -1.09 -7.17 1.57
N LEU A 82 -2.00 -6.21 1.48
CA LEU A 82 -1.81 -4.87 2.01
C LEU A 82 -2.71 -4.66 3.21
N TYR A 83 -2.10 -4.27 4.31
CA TYR A 83 -2.83 -3.85 5.50
C TYR A 83 -2.44 -2.42 5.82
N LEU A 84 -3.42 -1.56 5.99
CA LEU A 84 -3.20 -0.18 6.40
C LEU A 84 -3.99 0.09 7.67
N SER A 85 -3.33 0.71 8.65
CA SER A 85 -3.98 1.21 9.84
C SER A 85 -3.76 2.71 9.85
N VAL A 86 -4.82 3.48 9.89
CA VAL A 86 -4.76 4.92 9.66
C VAL A 86 -5.51 5.64 10.76
N GLU A 87 -4.84 6.62 11.38
CA GLU A 87 -5.51 7.52 12.32
C GLU A 87 -5.64 8.87 11.67
N THR A 88 -6.86 9.32 11.49
CA THR A 88 -7.15 10.56 10.79
C THR A 88 -8.55 11.05 11.15
N GLY A 89 -8.72 12.37 11.17
CA GLY A 89 -10.04 12.96 11.31
C GLY A 89 -10.82 12.99 10.00
N ALA A 90 -10.18 12.63 8.87
CA ALA A 90 -10.87 12.64 7.59
C ALA A 90 -11.80 11.43 7.46
N ASP A 91 -12.82 11.57 6.63
CA ASP A 91 -13.70 10.46 6.28
C ASP A 91 -13.13 9.77 5.05
N LEU A 92 -12.55 8.60 5.26
CA LEU A 92 -11.90 7.86 4.19
C LEU A 92 -12.87 7.13 3.27
N LYS A 93 -14.14 7.03 3.67
CA LYS A 93 -15.11 6.24 2.93
C LYS A 93 -15.28 6.76 1.51
N ALA A 94 -15.26 8.09 1.35
CA ALA A 94 -15.50 8.69 0.05
C ALA A 94 -14.35 8.41 -0.93
N SER A 95 -13.11 8.43 -0.46
CA SER A 95 -11.95 8.23 -1.33
C SER A 95 -11.52 6.78 -1.39
N CYS A 96 -11.88 5.99 -0.40
CA CYS A 96 -11.47 4.60 -0.33
C CYS A 96 -12.61 3.76 0.27
N PRO A 97 -13.55 3.31 -0.56
CA PRO A 97 -14.72 2.58 -0.03
C PRO A 97 -14.39 1.30 0.70
N ALA A 98 -13.22 0.72 0.44
CA ALA A 98 -12.80 -0.51 1.12
C ALA A 98 -12.31 -0.25 2.55
N ALA A 99 -12.08 1.01 2.92
CA ALA A 99 -11.64 1.33 4.28
C ALA A 99 -12.80 1.13 5.26
N VAL A 100 -12.47 0.58 6.43
CA VAL A 100 -13.46 0.32 7.47
C VAL A 100 -13.09 1.14 8.70
N GLN A 101 -14.04 1.87 9.21
CA GLN A 101 -13.82 2.66 10.41
C GLN A 101 -14.02 1.78 11.63
N GLU A 102 -12.97 1.62 12.42
CA GLU A 102 -13.04 0.79 13.62
C GLU A 102 -13.46 1.58 14.86
N ALA A 103 -13.13 2.87 14.87
CA ALA A 103 -13.47 3.77 15.95
C ALA A 103 -13.37 5.19 15.41
N PRO A 104 -13.91 6.19 16.10
CA PRO A 104 -13.77 7.56 15.63
C PRO A 104 -12.28 7.90 15.43
N GLY A 105 -11.94 8.32 14.22
CA GLY A 105 -10.56 8.67 13.88
C GLY A 105 -9.64 7.49 13.57
N SER A 106 -10.17 6.27 13.54
CA SER A 106 -9.34 5.08 13.36
C SER A 106 -9.92 4.20 12.25
N TRP A 107 -9.11 3.94 11.23
CA TRP A 107 -9.55 3.22 10.03
C TRP A 107 -8.58 2.09 9.72
N VAL A 108 -9.09 1.01 9.14
CA VAL A 108 -8.24 -0.05 8.60
C VAL A 108 -8.67 -0.36 7.18
N LEU A 109 -7.69 -0.81 6.39
CA LEU A 109 -7.94 -1.29 5.05
C LEU A 109 -7.16 -2.59 4.87
N ASN A 110 -7.85 -3.61 4.37
CA ASN A 110 -7.22 -4.87 3.96
C ASN A 110 -7.51 -5.07 2.50
N ASP A 111 -6.46 -5.33 1.72
CA ASP A 111 -6.63 -5.57 0.31
C ASP A 111 -5.57 -6.58 -0.13
N HIS A 112 -5.72 -7.12 -1.31
CA HIS A 112 -4.71 -8.01 -1.85
C HIS A 112 -4.65 -7.83 -3.36
N PHE A 113 -3.46 -8.11 -3.90
CA PHE A 113 -3.19 -7.92 -5.32
C PHE A 113 -2.50 -9.17 -5.84
N GLU A 114 -3.06 -9.76 -6.87
CA GLU A 114 -2.52 -10.98 -7.45
C GLU A 114 -1.63 -10.62 -8.62
N GLY A 115 -0.66 -11.47 -8.88
CA GLY A 115 0.16 -11.31 -10.05
C GLY A 115 -0.69 -11.49 -11.26
N GLY A 116 -0.52 -10.60 -12.22
CA GLY A 116 -1.31 -10.66 -13.43
C GLY A 116 -0.98 -11.91 -14.23
N ALA A 117 -1.16 -12.87 -14.00
CA ALA A 117 -0.80 -13.95 -14.75
C ALA A 117 -1.74 -14.57 -15.68
N PRO A 118 -1.87 -14.36 -15.86
CA PRO A 118 -2.29 -14.90 -16.36
C PRO A 118 -2.20 -15.44 -17.21
N GLU A 119 -1.77 -15.35 -16.94
CA GLU A 119 -1.68 -15.65 -17.55
C GLU A 119 -1.99 -16.39 -17.83
N CYS A 120 -1.90 -16.40 -17.36
CA CYS A 120 -2.23 -16.93 -17.57
C CYS A 120 -2.65 -17.47 -18.06
N GLY A 121 -2.59 -17.51 -17.93
CA GLY A 121 -3.10 -17.98 -18.34
C GLY A 121 -3.36 -18.36 -18.88
N THR A 122 -3.29 -18.32 -18.94
CA THR A 122 -3.60 -18.69 -19.43
C THR A 122 -3.68 -19.00 -19.84
N ASN A 123 -3.66 -18.97 -19.65
CA ASN A 123 -3.77 -19.29 -19.98
C ASN A 123 -3.86 -19.51 -20.30
#